data_daa7d5cb516e2bfa6d234739058c0352
#
_entry.id   daa7d5cb516e2bfa6d234739058c0352
#
_cell.length_a   1.000
_cell.length_b   1.000
_cell.length_c   1.000
_cell.angle_alpha   90.00
_cell.angle_beta   90.00
_cell.angle_gamma   90.00
#
_symmetry.space_group_name_H-M   'P 1'
#
loop_
_entity.id
_entity.type
_entity.pdbx_description
1 polymer ?
#
loop_
_entity_poly.entity_id
_entity_poly.type
_entity_poly.pdbx_seq_one_letter_code
_entity_poly.pdbx_strand_id
1 'polypeptide(L)'
;MITTFVGVASVDITPSYPVMLGGFGQRITPSESVHDAIETVALCIGDDNPLLVITADLIAMAAPVTKEVVEQIHLATGIDSNRILLAASHTHSAPLPYDPSGSAIGVQQFSQQLTEALIKAGIEAFHSRRS
;
A
#
# COMPACT_ATOMS: atom_id res chain seq x y z
N MET A 1 25.55 5.28 23.30
CA MET A 1 24.42 5.83 22.50
C MET A 1 23.83 4.66 21.74
N ILE A 2 22.52 4.45 21.85
CA ILE A 2 21.84 3.43 21.04
C ILE A 2 21.45 4.08 19.71
N THR A 3 21.93 3.55 18.60
CA THR A 3 21.63 4.04 17.27
C THR A 3 20.64 3.09 16.61
N THR A 4 19.55 3.61 16.07
CA THR A 4 18.53 2.82 15.37
C THR A 4 18.55 3.17 13.89
N PHE A 5 18.60 2.16 13.05
CA PHE A 5 18.50 2.32 11.60
C PHE A 5 17.03 2.57 11.20
N VAL A 6 16.81 3.60 10.41
CA VAL A 6 15.46 3.98 9.94
C VAL A 6 15.51 4.29 8.44
N GLY A 7 14.55 3.76 7.70
CA GLY A 7 14.35 4.06 6.29
C GLY A 7 12.89 4.40 6.01
N VAL A 8 12.66 5.34 5.12
CA VAL A 8 11.32 5.79 4.71
C VAL A 8 11.26 5.86 3.19
N ALA A 9 10.13 5.48 2.63
CA ALA A 9 9.84 5.65 1.21
C ALA A 9 8.35 5.96 1.01
N SER A 10 8.01 6.68 -0.04
CA SER A 10 6.63 6.91 -0.45
C SER A 10 6.46 6.71 -1.95
N VAL A 11 5.27 6.28 -2.35
CA VAL A 11 4.89 6.12 -3.76
C VAL A 11 3.49 6.70 -3.96
N ASP A 12 3.34 7.55 -4.98
CA ASP A 12 2.03 8.03 -5.42
C ASP A 12 1.24 6.86 -6.02
N ILE A 13 0.02 6.63 -5.52
CA ILE A 13 -0.88 5.59 -5.98
C ILE A 13 -2.14 6.15 -6.65
N THR A 14 -2.16 7.44 -6.97
CA THR A 14 -3.30 8.10 -7.59
C THR A 14 -3.53 7.56 -9.00
N PRO A 15 -4.70 6.96 -9.30
CA PRO A 15 -4.98 6.47 -10.64
C PRO A 15 -5.28 7.63 -11.61
N SER A 16 -4.83 7.50 -12.85
CA SER A 16 -5.10 8.44 -13.96
C SER A 16 -6.31 8.05 -14.82
N TYR A 17 -7.12 7.12 -14.34
CA TYR A 17 -8.29 6.56 -15.03
C TYR A 17 -9.48 6.48 -14.07
N PRO A 18 -10.74 6.42 -14.59
CA PRO A 18 -11.92 6.23 -13.75
C PRO A 18 -11.86 4.91 -12.97
N VAL A 19 -12.16 4.97 -11.67
CA VAL A 19 -12.12 3.82 -10.78
C VAL A 19 -13.23 3.91 -9.74
N MET A 20 -13.81 2.77 -9.38
CA MET A 20 -14.78 2.71 -8.29
C MET A 20 -14.11 3.00 -6.96
N LEU A 21 -14.72 3.92 -6.20
CA LEU A 21 -14.22 4.35 -4.89
C LEU A 21 -14.87 3.55 -3.76
N GLY A 22 -14.12 3.38 -2.67
CA GLY A 22 -14.59 2.74 -1.44
C GLY A 22 -15.31 3.71 -0.49
N GLY A 23 -15.94 3.16 0.54
CA GLY A 23 -16.43 3.88 1.71
C GLY A 23 -17.92 4.18 1.75
N PHE A 24 -18.58 4.38 0.62
CA PHE A 24 -20.03 4.64 0.55
C PHE A 24 -20.72 3.59 -0.30
N GLY A 25 -21.50 2.71 0.33
CA GLY A 25 -22.19 1.60 -0.35
C GLY A 25 -23.22 2.03 -1.40
N GLN A 26 -23.66 3.28 -1.39
CA GLN A 26 -24.60 3.83 -2.38
C GLN A 26 -23.89 4.39 -3.62
N ARG A 27 -22.58 4.44 -3.63
CA ARG A 27 -21.80 4.93 -4.77
C ARG A 27 -21.82 3.91 -5.89
N ILE A 28 -22.39 4.30 -7.04
CA ILE A 28 -22.58 3.42 -8.21
C ILE A 28 -21.81 3.88 -9.46
N THR A 29 -21.15 5.04 -9.38
CA THR A 29 -20.36 5.60 -10.48
C THR A 29 -18.88 5.67 -10.09
N PRO A 30 -17.97 5.49 -11.07
CA PRO A 30 -16.55 5.64 -10.82
C PRO A 30 -16.16 7.10 -10.54
N SER A 31 -14.91 7.32 -10.13
CA SER A 31 -14.34 8.65 -9.96
C SER A 31 -14.36 9.44 -11.28
N GLU A 32 -14.62 10.75 -11.17
CA GLU A 32 -14.64 11.67 -12.31
C GLU A 32 -13.42 12.59 -12.36
N SER A 33 -12.79 12.81 -11.21
CA SER A 33 -11.62 13.69 -11.07
C SER A 33 -10.80 13.31 -9.85
N VAL A 34 -9.63 13.92 -9.76
CA VAL A 34 -8.74 13.83 -8.60
C VAL A 34 -8.77 15.16 -7.87
N HIS A 35 -9.14 15.16 -6.58
CA HIS A 35 -9.10 16.33 -5.72
C HIS A 35 -7.71 16.47 -5.07
N ASP A 36 -7.28 15.38 -4.42
CA ASP A 36 -5.95 15.27 -3.80
C ASP A 36 -5.28 13.98 -4.26
N ALA A 37 -3.96 14.00 -4.37
CA ALA A 37 -3.18 12.78 -4.59
C ALA A 37 -3.26 11.85 -3.37
N ILE A 38 -3.23 10.56 -3.62
CA ILE A 38 -3.17 9.52 -2.59
C ILE A 38 -1.84 8.78 -2.67
N GLU A 39 -1.33 8.34 -1.53
CA GLU A 39 -0.02 7.71 -1.48
C GLU A 39 0.03 6.46 -0.58
N THR A 40 1.06 5.67 -0.77
CA THR A 40 1.54 4.70 0.20
C THR A 40 2.87 5.16 0.77
N VAL A 41 3.03 4.99 2.08
CA VAL A 41 4.26 5.33 2.80
C VAL A 41 4.75 4.10 3.56
N ALA A 42 6.03 3.79 3.46
CA ALA A 42 6.67 2.72 4.19
C ALA A 42 7.72 3.28 5.16
N LEU A 43 7.73 2.73 6.37
CA LEU A 43 8.70 3.01 7.43
C LEU A 43 9.34 1.69 7.86
N CYS A 44 10.66 1.58 7.72
CA CYS A 44 11.45 0.43 8.15
C CYS A 44 12.34 0.82 9.32
N ILE A 45 12.20 0.12 10.46
CA ILE A 45 12.92 0.44 11.69
C ILE A 45 13.66 -0.79 12.21
N GLY A 46 14.91 -0.64 12.50
CA GLY A 46 15.78 -1.69 13.04
C GLY A 46 16.89 -2.10 12.11
N ASP A 47 17.82 -2.92 12.59
CA ASP A 47 19.01 -3.38 11.87
C ASP A 47 18.81 -4.79 11.27
N ASP A 48 19.17 -5.84 12.03
CA ASP A 48 19.22 -7.21 11.53
C ASP A 48 17.85 -7.81 11.18
N ASN A 49 16.84 -7.54 11.99
CA ASN A 49 15.47 -8.00 11.78
C ASN A 49 14.48 -6.85 12.00
N PRO A 50 14.40 -5.92 11.03
CA PRO A 50 13.62 -4.70 11.20
C PRO A 50 12.11 -4.95 11.20
N LEU A 51 11.38 -3.99 11.75
CA LEU A 51 9.94 -3.86 11.59
C LEU A 51 9.65 -2.99 10.35
N LEU A 52 8.77 -3.45 9.49
CA LEU A 52 8.30 -2.70 8.33
C LEU A 52 6.81 -2.38 8.49
N VAL A 53 6.49 -1.10 8.50
CA VAL A 53 5.11 -0.61 8.51
C VAL A 53 4.83 0.10 7.20
N ILE A 54 3.77 -0.32 6.49
CA ILE A 54 3.35 0.28 5.23
C ILE A 54 1.92 0.78 5.40
N THR A 55 1.69 2.05 5.16
CA THR A 55 0.37 2.67 5.16
C THR A 55 -0.05 3.04 3.75
N ALA A 56 -1.35 3.07 3.48
CA ALA A 56 -1.88 3.57 2.22
C ALA A 56 -3.20 4.32 2.43
N ASP A 57 -3.46 5.31 1.59
CA ASP A 57 -4.70 6.08 1.59
C ASP A 57 -5.82 5.30 0.90
N LEU A 58 -6.40 4.38 1.68
CA LEU A 58 -7.46 3.46 1.26
C LEU A 58 -8.50 3.33 2.36
N ILE A 59 -9.68 2.79 2.01
CA ILE A 59 -10.70 2.42 3.00
C ILE A 59 -10.24 1.27 3.91
N ALA A 60 -9.54 0.29 3.34
CA ALA A 60 -9.03 -0.90 4.04
C ALA A 60 -7.96 -1.57 3.21
N MET A 61 -7.19 -2.45 3.82
CA MET A 61 -6.32 -3.39 3.10
C MET A 61 -7.12 -4.64 2.70
N ALA A 62 -6.93 -5.09 1.47
CA ALA A 62 -7.54 -6.32 0.98
C ALA A 62 -6.62 -7.54 1.22
N ALA A 63 -7.16 -8.63 1.73
CA ALA A 63 -6.38 -9.82 2.06
C ALA A 63 -5.53 -10.38 0.90
N PRO A 64 -6.03 -10.49 -0.35
CA PRO A 64 -5.21 -10.96 -1.46
C PRO A 64 -4.02 -10.03 -1.76
N VAL A 65 -4.23 -8.71 -1.72
CA VAL A 65 -3.17 -7.72 -1.91
C VAL A 65 -2.13 -7.81 -0.78
N THR A 66 -2.59 -7.86 0.46
CA THR A 66 -1.71 -7.97 1.64
C THR A 66 -0.84 -9.21 1.58
N LYS A 67 -1.42 -10.36 1.23
CA LYS A 67 -0.69 -11.63 1.13
C LYS A 67 0.44 -11.54 0.11
N GLU A 68 0.14 -11.06 -1.08
CA GLU A 68 1.13 -10.90 -2.16
C GLU A 68 2.25 -9.93 -1.77
N VAL A 69 1.89 -8.77 -1.21
CA VAL A 69 2.86 -7.75 -0.78
C VAL A 69 3.81 -8.30 0.28
N VAL A 70 3.28 -8.94 1.32
CA VAL A 70 4.11 -9.50 2.40
C VAL A 70 5.04 -10.59 1.87
N GLU A 71 4.56 -11.49 1.01
CA GLU A 71 5.36 -12.54 0.42
C GLU A 71 6.50 -11.98 -0.44
N GLN A 72 6.21 -11.04 -1.33
CA GLN A 72 7.23 -10.45 -2.21
C GLN A 72 8.28 -9.64 -1.44
N ILE A 73 7.87 -8.89 -0.43
CA ILE A 73 8.82 -8.15 0.42
C ILE A 73 9.69 -9.10 1.23
N HIS A 74 9.10 -10.15 1.81
CA HIS A 74 9.87 -11.19 2.51
C HIS A 74 10.93 -11.81 1.60
N LEU A 75 10.57 -12.21 0.40
CA LEU A 75 11.51 -12.79 -0.58
C LEU A 75 12.63 -11.82 -0.98
N ALA A 76 12.31 -10.54 -1.14
CA ALA A 76 13.27 -9.53 -1.60
C ALA A 76 14.21 -9.02 -0.49
N THR A 77 13.77 -9.00 0.77
CA THR A 77 14.48 -8.34 1.87
C THR A 77 14.92 -9.28 3.00
N GLY A 78 14.32 -10.45 3.11
CA GLY A 78 14.52 -11.37 4.24
C GLY A 78 13.81 -10.96 5.53
N ILE A 79 13.04 -9.86 5.54
CA ILE A 79 12.24 -9.49 6.71
C ILE A 79 11.21 -10.59 6.97
N ASP A 80 11.10 -11.03 8.22
CA ASP A 80 10.09 -12.02 8.60
C ASP A 80 8.68 -11.50 8.31
N SER A 81 7.82 -12.35 7.75
CA SER A 81 6.45 -11.97 7.37
C SER A 81 5.62 -11.39 8.53
N ASN A 82 5.86 -11.86 9.77
CA ASN A 82 5.21 -11.35 10.97
C ASN A 82 5.76 -9.99 11.46
N ARG A 83 6.74 -9.44 10.78
CA ARG A 83 7.31 -8.11 11.03
C ARG A 83 6.97 -7.11 9.92
N ILE A 84 6.05 -7.47 9.03
CA ILE A 84 5.55 -6.60 7.97
C ILE A 84 4.08 -6.31 8.26
N LEU A 85 3.78 -5.05 8.57
CA LEU A 85 2.44 -4.57 8.89
C LEU A 85 1.93 -3.64 7.78
N LEU A 86 0.73 -3.93 7.25
CA LEU A 86 0.02 -3.04 6.34
C LEU A 86 -1.18 -2.43 7.04
N ALA A 87 -1.38 -1.13 6.87
CA ALA A 87 -2.49 -0.38 7.45
C ALA A 87 -3.09 0.60 6.43
N ALA A 88 -4.38 0.87 6.56
CA ALA A 88 -5.09 1.85 5.75
C ALA A 88 -5.48 3.07 6.59
N SER A 89 -5.47 4.26 5.97
CA SER A 89 -5.93 5.50 6.63
C SER A 89 -7.43 5.54 6.90
N HIS A 90 -8.18 4.64 6.27
CA HIS A 90 -9.64 4.55 6.28
C HIS A 90 -10.32 5.75 5.59
N THR A 91 -9.69 6.31 4.58
CA THR A 91 -10.33 7.35 3.75
C THR A 91 -11.52 6.76 2.97
N HIS A 92 -12.58 7.56 2.83
CA HIS A 92 -13.76 7.21 2.02
C HIS A 92 -13.73 7.86 0.62
N SER A 93 -12.58 8.35 0.19
CA SER A 93 -12.41 9.06 -1.08
C SER A 93 -11.26 8.52 -1.93
N ALA A 94 -10.95 7.23 -1.77
CA ALA A 94 -9.93 6.52 -2.54
C ALA A 94 -10.52 5.29 -3.25
N PRO A 95 -9.82 4.74 -4.26
CA PRO A 95 -10.25 3.54 -4.96
C PRO A 95 -10.49 2.34 -4.03
N LEU A 96 -11.40 1.46 -4.42
CA LEU A 96 -11.48 0.13 -3.83
C LEU A 96 -10.16 -0.62 -4.08
N PRO A 97 -9.53 -1.21 -3.06
CA PRO A 97 -8.26 -1.90 -3.22
C PRO A 97 -8.38 -3.23 -3.96
N TYR A 98 -9.57 -3.82 -3.99
CA TYR A 98 -9.83 -5.12 -4.57
C TYR A 98 -11.33 -5.34 -4.81
N ASP A 99 -11.67 -6.05 -5.88
CA ASP A 99 -13.01 -6.54 -6.17
C ASP A 99 -12.95 -8.02 -6.59
N PRO A 100 -13.49 -8.97 -5.78
CA PRO A 100 -13.44 -10.40 -6.09
C PRO A 100 -14.27 -10.75 -7.33
N SER A 101 -15.27 -9.94 -7.72
CA SER A 101 -16.07 -10.16 -8.93
C SER A 101 -15.32 -9.77 -10.20
N GLY A 102 -14.34 -8.88 -10.11
CA GLY A 102 -13.63 -8.30 -11.23
C GLY A 102 -14.46 -7.34 -12.09
N SER A 103 -15.69 -7.00 -11.66
CA SER A 103 -16.62 -6.18 -12.46
C SER A 103 -16.57 -4.69 -12.14
N ALA A 104 -16.01 -4.31 -11.01
CA ALA A 104 -15.92 -2.89 -10.62
C ALA A 104 -14.93 -2.13 -11.50
N ILE A 105 -15.40 -1.05 -12.11
CA ILE A 105 -14.65 -0.26 -13.09
C ILE A 105 -13.30 0.19 -12.48
N GLY A 106 -12.21 -0.12 -13.18
CA GLY A 106 -10.85 0.31 -12.86
C GLY A 106 -10.21 -0.41 -11.66
N VAL A 107 -10.95 -1.16 -10.87
CA VAL A 107 -10.45 -1.74 -9.61
C VAL A 107 -9.40 -2.82 -9.84
N GLN A 108 -9.55 -3.66 -10.86
CA GLN A 108 -8.54 -4.67 -11.16
C GLN A 108 -7.19 -4.04 -11.54
N GLN A 109 -7.22 -3.02 -12.40
CA GLN A 109 -6.04 -2.26 -12.79
C GLN A 109 -5.42 -1.55 -11.58
N PHE A 110 -6.25 -0.93 -10.75
CA PHE A 110 -5.78 -0.26 -9.53
C PHE A 110 -5.18 -1.24 -8.53
N SER A 111 -5.78 -2.41 -8.33
CA SER A 111 -5.25 -3.46 -7.43
C SER A 111 -3.84 -3.91 -7.82
N GLN A 112 -3.56 -4.04 -9.12
CA GLN A 112 -2.22 -4.35 -9.63
C GLN A 112 -1.24 -3.19 -9.35
N GLN A 113 -1.62 -1.97 -9.70
CA GLN A 113 -0.84 -0.76 -9.46
C GLN A 113 -0.52 -0.59 -7.96
N LEU A 114 -1.52 -0.78 -7.11
CA LEU A 114 -1.39 -0.72 -5.65
C LEU A 114 -0.42 -1.77 -5.13
N THR A 115 -0.55 -3.01 -5.55
CA THR A 115 0.33 -4.12 -5.13
C THR A 115 1.79 -3.81 -5.46
N GLU A 116 2.07 -3.37 -6.68
CA GLU A 116 3.41 -2.98 -7.11
C GLU A 116 3.95 -1.80 -6.30
N ALA A 117 3.13 -0.79 -6.04
CA ALA A 117 3.51 0.39 -5.27
C ALA A 117 3.84 0.07 -3.80
N LEU A 118 3.03 -0.78 -3.16
CA LEU A 118 3.26 -1.24 -1.77
C LEU A 118 4.57 -2.03 -1.67
N ILE A 119 4.83 -2.94 -2.61
CA ILE A 119 6.07 -3.70 -2.67
C ILE A 119 7.27 -2.77 -2.85
N LYS A 120 7.18 -1.85 -3.81
CA LYS A 120 8.23 -0.87 -4.09
C LYS A 120 8.55 -0.01 -2.86
N ALA A 121 7.54 0.57 -2.22
CA ALA A 121 7.72 1.39 -1.03
C ALA A 121 8.39 0.60 0.12
N GLY A 122 7.95 -0.63 0.36
CA GLY A 122 8.54 -1.49 1.39
C GLY A 122 10.00 -1.82 1.13
N ILE A 123 10.35 -2.21 -0.09
CA ILE A 123 11.74 -2.53 -0.47
C ILE A 123 12.63 -1.28 -0.42
N GLU A 124 12.17 -0.14 -0.93
CA GLU A 124 12.90 1.12 -0.87
C GLU A 124 13.14 1.59 0.58
N ALA A 125 12.14 1.51 1.45
CA ALA A 125 12.30 1.82 2.87
C ALA A 125 13.35 0.92 3.54
N PHE A 126 13.36 -0.37 3.22
CA PHE A 126 14.35 -1.30 3.72
C PHE A 126 15.77 -0.91 3.30
N HIS A 127 15.99 -0.62 2.02
CA HIS A 127 17.32 -0.28 1.49
C HIS A 127 17.78 1.13 1.84
N SER A 128 16.88 2.06 2.13
CA SER A 128 17.20 3.44 2.50
C SER A 128 17.59 3.63 3.97
N ARG A 129 17.54 2.56 4.78
CA ARG A 129 17.84 2.65 6.21
C ARG A 129 19.25 3.18 6.47
N ARG A 130 19.30 4.14 7.40
CA ARG A 130 20.54 4.75 7.91
C ARG A 130 20.36 5.14 9.38
N SER A 131 21.46 5.23 10.09
CA SER A 131 21.54 5.65 11.49
C SER A 131 21.50 7.18 11.63
#